data_ca9380fef9873419d7e3f397ed0ce82a
#
_entry.id   ca9380fef9873419d7e3f397ed0ce82a
#
_cell.length_a   1.000
_cell.length_b   1.000
_cell.length_c   1.000
_cell.angle_alpha   90.00
_cell.angle_beta   90.00
_cell.angle_gamma   90.00
#
_symmetry.space_group_name_H-M   'P 1'
#
loop_
_entity.id
_entity.type
_entity.pdbx_description
1 polymer ?
#
loop_
_entity_poly.entity_id
_entity_poly.type
_entity_poly.pdbx_seq_one_letter_code
_entity_poly.pdbx_strand_id
1 'polypeptide(L)'
;MHCPSHPHAVRLIGFAPDDSAALAAVLLNGPVSGPHFYCLLEDSLQEADLYLVKADEAAALTLLAGLNPCEATPALLLGPASACLPFARIDWPPEPARLHLALAELVARRAQALARLAASGQGAPLVERRRQPRLDIDLSEPHGGSAHAIRRRPPPGGAILIVDKGGAFRDHVAKMIGARRLPVEWTDSAGAAVALCDETPVSLLMINTATPQVDPYRLCATVKQLPSAARTAVVFLVARNYPYDAARARAAGVRGLLDKPVADRHLYSAITKLMSLP
;
A
#
# COMPACT_ATOMS: atom_id res chain seq x y z
N MET A 1 19.54 3.76 23.63
CA MET A 1 18.99 4.62 22.56
C MET A 1 17.88 3.83 21.89
N HIS A 2 16.59 4.18 22.15
CA HIS A 2 15.46 3.57 21.46
C HIS A 2 15.41 4.16 20.06
N CYS A 3 15.73 3.37 19.04
CA CYS A 3 15.31 3.73 17.69
C CYS A 3 13.78 3.86 17.71
N PRO A 4 13.20 4.94 17.17
CA PRO A 4 11.76 5.03 17.04
C PRO A 4 11.28 3.86 16.16
N SER A 5 10.63 2.87 16.76
CA SER A 5 10.05 1.76 16.00
C SER A 5 8.96 2.33 15.11
N HIS A 6 9.13 2.17 13.80
CA HIS A 6 8.06 2.53 12.86
C HIS A 6 6.80 1.74 13.20
N PRO A 7 5.63 2.37 13.14
CA PRO A 7 4.38 1.68 13.40
C PRO A 7 4.16 0.55 12.40
N HIS A 8 3.57 -0.55 12.86
CA HIS A 8 3.32 -1.74 12.05
C HIS A 8 2.06 -1.58 11.19
N ALA A 9 2.18 -1.92 9.92
CA ALA A 9 1.09 -1.88 8.95
C ALA A 9 0.19 -3.12 9.10
N VAL A 10 -1.09 -2.91 9.39
CA VAL A 10 -2.09 -3.96 9.57
C VAL A 10 -3.10 -3.93 8.43
N ARG A 11 -3.34 -5.06 7.78
CA ARG A 11 -4.39 -5.21 6.78
C ARG A 11 -5.58 -5.94 7.40
N LEU A 12 -6.73 -5.31 7.35
CA LEU A 12 -8.01 -5.88 7.75
C LEU A 12 -8.62 -6.67 6.59
N ILE A 13 -9.15 -7.88 6.86
CA ILE A 13 -9.74 -8.75 5.83
C ILE A 13 -11.07 -9.31 6.34
N GLY A 14 -12.15 -9.06 5.59
CA GLY A 14 -13.47 -9.61 5.86
C GLY A 14 -14.32 -8.84 6.89
N PHE A 15 -13.92 -7.63 7.26
CA PHE A 15 -14.68 -6.78 8.17
C PHE A 15 -15.61 -5.84 7.42
N ALA A 16 -16.79 -5.61 7.97
CA ALA A 16 -17.67 -4.53 7.51
C ALA A 16 -17.00 -3.15 7.73
N PRO A 17 -17.42 -2.10 7.01
CA PRO A 17 -16.84 -0.77 7.14
C PRO A 17 -16.82 -0.23 8.57
N ASP A 18 -17.93 -0.40 9.31
CA ASP A 18 -18.05 0.05 10.71
C ASP A 18 -17.11 -0.73 11.64
N ASP A 19 -17.02 -2.05 11.47
CA ASP A 19 -16.10 -2.90 12.22
C ASP A 19 -14.65 -2.52 11.94
N SER A 20 -14.34 -2.23 10.68
CA SER A 20 -12.99 -1.79 10.25
C SER A 20 -12.63 -0.44 10.87
N ALA A 21 -13.57 0.50 10.92
CA ALA A 21 -13.37 1.79 11.57
C ALA A 21 -13.15 1.65 13.07
N ALA A 22 -13.93 0.80 13.74
CA ALA A 22 -13.79 0.51 15.17
C ALA A 22 -12.43 -0.13 15.49
N LEU A 23 -12.00 -1.14 14.71
CA LEU A 23 -10.69 -1.76 14.85
C LEU A 23 -9.55 -0.76 14.61
N ALA A 24 -9.67 0.08 13.59
CA ALA A 24 -8.67 1.11 13.31
C ALA A 24 -8.51 2.08 14.48
N ALA A 25 -9.63 2.49 15.11
CA ALA A 25 -9.61 3.33 16.31
C ALA A 25 -8.93 2.63 17.50
N VAL A 26 -9.20 1.35 17.73
CA VAL A 26 -8.55 0.56 18.78
C VAL A 26 -7.04 0.46 18.52
N LEU A 27 -6.63 0.15 17.30
CA LEU A 27 -5.21 -0.01 16.93
C LEU A 27 -4.40 1.29 17.09
N LEU A 28 -5.02 2.45 16.81
CA LEU A 28 -4.39 3.75 16.98
C LEU A 28 -4.21 4.15 18.45
N ASN A 29 -5.11 3.69 19.35
CA ASN A 29 -5.11 4.00 20.76
C ASN A 29 -4.42 2.94 21.62
N GLY A 30 -3.33 2.37 21.11
CA GLY A 30 -2.54 1.38 21.82
C GLY A 30 -1.78 1.90 23.03
N PRO A 31 -1.24 0.99 23.87
CA PRO A 31 -0.47 1.36 25.06
C PRO A 31 0.81 2.13 24.66
N VAL A 32 1.17 3.12 25.48
CA VAL A 32 2.33 4.00 25.23
C VAL A 32 3.66 3.20 25.16
N SER A 33 3.76 2.12 25.91
CA SER A 33 4.95 1.26 26.01
C SER A 33 4.82 -0.02 25.17
N GLY A 34 4.39 0.07 23.90
CA GLY A 34 4.23 -1.11 23.06
C GLY A 34 4.46 -0.81 21.59
N PRO A 35 4.34 -1.83 20.72
CA PRO A 35 4.35 -1.59 19.29
C PRO A 35 3.12 -0.77 18.88
N HIS A 36 3.32 0.19 17.99
CA HIS A 36 2.26 0.99 17.42
C HIS A 36 1.77 0.37 16.11
N PHE A 37 0.48 0.50 15.84
CA PHE A 37 -0.17 -0.08 14.69
C PHE A 37 -0.95 0.98 13.89
N TYR A 38 -1.14 0.73 12.61
CA TYR A 38 -2.07 1.47 11.77
C TYR A 38 -2.70 0.54 10.73
N CYS A 39 -3.95 0.82 10.37
CA CYS A 39 -4.63 0.07 9.33
C CYS A 39 -4.26 0.59 7.95
N LEU A 40 -3.99 -0.33 7.03
CA LEU A 40 -3.87 -0.03 5.61
C LEU A 40 -5.24 0.17 4.99
N LEU A 41 -5.37 1.19 4.16
CA LEU A 41 -6.55 1.38 3.32
C LEU A 41 -6.65 0.28 2.26
N GLU A 42 -7.87 0.05 1.74
CA GLU A 42 -8.16 -1.04 0.80
C GLU A 42 -7.25 -1.03 -0.44
N ASP A 43 -7.06 0.14 -1.05
CA ASP A 43 -6.24 0.32 -2.25
C ASP A 43 -4.74 0.55 -1.95
N SER A 44 -4.28 0.29 -0.71
CA SER A 44 -2.89 0.49 -0.32
C SER A 44 -1.94 -0.45 -1.04
N LEU A 45 -0.89 0.12 -1.62
CA LEU A 45 0.22 -0.59 -2.26
C LEU A 45 1.24 -1.11 -1.25
N GLN A 46 1.12 -0.70 0.01
CA GLN A 46 2.01 -1.16 1.07
C GLN A 46 1.77 -2.64 1.39
N GLU A 47 2.85 -3.31 1.67
CA GLU A 47 2.79 -4.66 2.20
C GLU A 47 2.40 -4.60 3.69
N ALA A 48 1.48 -5.47 4.09
CA ALA A 48 1.12 -5.59 5.49
C ALA A 48 2.25 -6.23 6.30
N ASP A 49 2.46 -5.75 7.51
CA ASP A 49 3.31 -6.43 8.50
C ASP A 49 2.54 -7.55 9.19
N LEU A 50 1.21 -7.38 9.29
CA LEU A 50 0.29 -8.29 9.99
C LEU A 50 -1.07 -8.30 9.25
N TYR A 51 -1.78 -9.42 9.35
CA TYR A 51 -3.16 -9.54 8.90
C TYR A 51 -4.09 -9.72 10.10
N LEU A 52 -5.18 -8.95 10.14
CA LEU A 52 -6.35 -9.22 10.99
C LEU A 52 -7.47 -9.73 10.11
N VAL A 53 -8.02 -10.88 10.44
CA VAL A 53 -8.96 -11.60 9.57
C VAL A 53 -10.21 -12.00 10.34
N LYS A 54 -11.39 -11.71 9.81
CA LYS A 54 -12.64 -12.15 10.37
C LYS A 54 -12.80 -13.65 10.14
N ALA A 55 -12.82 -14.44 11.22
CA ALA A 55 -12.68 -15.89 11.15
C ALA A 55 -13.95 -16.62 10.70
N ASP A 56 -15.11 -16.00 10.84
CA ASP A 56 -16.43 -16.50 10.42
C ASP A 56 -16.75 -16.23 8.95
N GLU A 57 -15.91 -15.45 8.25
CA GLU A 57 -16.08 -15.10 6.84
C GLU A 57 -15.24 -16.01 5.92
N ALA A 58 -15.89 -16.96 5.22
CA ALA A 58 -15.19 -17.89 4.32
C ALA A 58 -14.39 -17.18 3.20
N ALA A 59 -14.92 -16.09 2.67
CA ALA A 59 -14.23 -15.28 1.66
C ALA A 59 -12.95 -14.64 2.22
N ALA A 60 -12.96 -14.19 3.48
CA ALA A 60 -11.80 -13.62 4.15
C ALA A 60 -10.69 -14.67 4.34
N LEU A 61 -11.06 -15.89 4.73
CA LEU A 61 -10.12 -17.00 4.88
C LEU A 61 -9.53 -17.44 3.54
N THR A 62 -10.30 -17.42 2.46
CA THR A 62 -9.83 -17.70 1.10
C THR A 62 -8.82 -16.64 0.64
N LEU A 63 -9.12 -15.38 0.90
CA LEU A 63 -8.18 -14.28 0.60
C LEU A 63 -6.89 -14.41 1.41
N LEU A 64 -6.99 -14.74 2.70
CA LEU A 64 -5.82 -14.97 3.55
C LEU A 64 -4.94 -16.10 3.00
N ALA A 65 -5.54 -17.21 2.60
CA ALA A 65 -4.81 -18.34 2.01
C ALA A 65 -4.03 -17.91 0.76
N GLY A 66 -4.62 -17.07 -0.10
CA GLY A 66 -3.95 -16.51 -1.27
C GLY A 66 -2.80 -15.55 -0.95
N LEU A 67 -2.78 -14.95 0.24
CA LEU A 67 -1.72 -14.06 0.71
C LEU A 67 -0.52 -14.81 1.29
N ASN A 68 -0.64 -16.13 1.52
CA ASN A 68 0.41 -16.99 2.09
C ASN A 68 1.02 -16.42 3.37
N PRO A 69 0.24 -16.22 4.44
CA PRO A 69 0.76 -15.71 5.70
C PRO A 69 1.85 -16.65 6.25
N CYS A 70 2.88 -16.07 6.82
CA CYS A 70 4.02 -16.78 7.37
C CYS A 70 4.53 -16.08 8.64
N GLU A 71 5.57 -16.60 9.27
CA GLU A 71 6.15 -15.97 10.47
C GLU A 71 6.62 -14.53 10.23
N ALA A 72 7.03 -14.16 9.00
CA ALA A 72 7.43 -12.81 8.64
C ALA A 72 6.24 -11.88 8.36
N THR A 73 5.06 -12.43 8.05
CA THR A 73 3.80 -11.72 7.85
C THR A 73 2.66 -12.51 8.50
N PRO A 74 2.61 -12.53 9.85
CA PRO A 74 1.66 -13.38 10.58
C PRO A 74 0.23 -12.86 10.48
N ALA A 75 -0.73 -13.77 10.73
CA ALA A 75 -2.14 -13.47 10.78
C ALA A 75 -2.72 -13.72 12.18
N LEU A 76 -3.69 -12.90 12.58
CA LEU A 76 -4.54 -13.07 13.76
C LEU A 76 -6.00 -13.19 13.31
N LEU A 77 -6.65 -14.27 13.73
CA LEU A 77 -8.06 -14.50 13.46
C LEU A 77 -8.92 -13.90 14.57
N LEU A 78 -10.00 -13.22 14.17
CA LEU A 78 -10.98 -12.63 15.08
C LEU A 78 -12.34 -13.35 14.93
N GLY A 79 -12.83 -13.93 16.01
CA GLY A 79 -14.12 -14.61 16.06
C GLY A 79 -14.04 -16.14 15.94
N PRO A 80 -15.20 -16.81 15.88
CA PRO A 80 -15.28 -18.26 15.76
C PRO A 80 -14.81 -18.70 14.37
N ALA A 81 -13.94 -19.70 14.30
CA ALA A 81 -13.51 -20.29 13.03
C ALA A 81 -14.09 -21.71 12.93
N SER A 82 -14.67 -22.04 11.79
CA SER A 82 -15.22 -23.37 11.50
C SER A 82 -14.11 -24.41 11.24
N ALA A 83 -12.87 -23.97 10.94
CA ALA A 83 -11.73 -24.84 10.68
C ALA A 83 -10.61 -24.64 11.71
N CYS A 84 -9.88 -25.72 12.01
CA CYS A 84 -8.66 -25.65 12.81
C CYS A 84 -7.53 -25.10 11.94
N LEU A 85 -7.30 -23.79 12.01
CA LEU A 85 -6.25 -23.09 11.26
C LEU A 85 -5.03 -22.84 12.16
N PRO A 86 -3.81 -22.88 11.64
CA PRO A 86 -2.57 -22.76 12.42
C PRO A 86 -2.25 -21.29 12.79
N PHE A 87 -3.27 -20.46 12.99
CA PHE A 87 -3.12 -19.04 13.33
C PHE A 87 -3.59 -18.77 14.75
N ALA A 88 -2.97 -17.77 15.39
CA ALA A 88 -3.47 -17.25 16.66
C ALA A 88 -4.89 -16.71 16.48
N ARG A 89 -5.71 -16.87 17.51
CA ARG A 89 -7.13 -16.48 17.48
C ARG A 89 -7.55 -15.82 18.79
N ILE A 90 -8.41 -14.80 18.67
CA ILE A 90 -9.11 -14.18 19.79
C ILE A 90 -10.59 -14.02 19.44
N ASP A 91 -11.42 -13.78 20.45
CA ASP A 91 -12.87 -13.64 20.28
C ASP A 91 -13.24 -12.33 19.55
N TRP A 92 -14.42 -12.31 18.96
CA TRP A 92 -15.04 -11.14 18.36
C TRP A 92 -16.28 -10.71 19.16
N PRO A 93 -16.49 -9.42 19.46
CA PRO A 93 -15.54 -8.30 19.29
C PRO A 93 -14.34 -8.41 20.24
N PRO A 94 -13.14 -7.99 19.83
CA PRO A 94 -11.97 -8.15 20.67
C PRO A 94 -11.94 -7.11 21.79
N GLU A 95 -11.56 -7.53 22.97
CA GLU A 95 -11.18 -6.61 24.04
C GLU A 95 -9.89 -5.87 23.63
N PRO A 96 -9.83 -4.50 23.71
CA PRO A 96 -8.67 -3.74 23.27
C PRO A 96 -7.34 -4.20 23.86
N ALA A 97 -7.28 -4.46 25.17
CA ALA A 97 -6.07 -4.89 25.84
C ALA A 97 -5.59 -6.27 25.32
N ARG A 98 -6.52 -7.21 25.13
CA ARG A 98 -6.24 -8.54 24.62
C ARG A 98 -5.77 -8.52 23.16
N LEU A 99 -6.37 -7.64 22.33
CA LEU A 99 -5.95 -7.43 20.95
C LEU A 99 -4.50 -6.92 20.89
N HIS A 100 -4.18 -5.87 21.64
CA HIS A 100 -2.84 -5.31 21.67
C HIS A 100 -1.79 -6.31 22.17
N LEU A 101 -2.12 -7.12 23.18
CA LEU A 101 -1.23 -8.17 23.68
C LEU A 101 -0.95 -9.22 22.60
N ALA A 102 -1.99 -9.73 21.94
CA ALA A 102 -1.85 -10.72 20.88
C ALA A 102 -1.03 -10.19 19.70
N LEU A 103 -1.24 -8.93 19.32
CA LEU A 103 -0.47 -8.28 18.25
C LEU A 103 1.00 -8.05 18.65
N ALA A 104 1.26 -7.68 19.91
CA ALA A 104 2.63 -7.52 20.41
C ALA A 104 3.41 -8.85 20.37
N GLU A 105 2.77 -9.98 20.73
CA GLU A 105 3.36 -11.31 20.59
C GLU A 105 3.68 -11.66 19.13
N LEU A 106 2.76 -11.35 18.21
CA LEU A 106 2.98 -11.59 16.77
C LEU A 106 4.12 -10.73 16.22
N VAL A 107 4.24 -9.47 16.65
CA VAL A 107 5.36 -8.58 16.29
C VAL A 107 6.69 -9.15 16.81
N ALA A 108 6.73 -9.66 18.03
CA ALA A 108 7.94 -10.28 18.59
C ALA A 108 8.35 -11.53 17.79
N ARG A 109 7.41 -12.41 17.46
CA ARG A 109 7.67 -13.61 16.62
C ARG A 109 8.14 -13.20 15.21
N ARG A 110 7.49 -12.19 14.62
CA ARG A 110 7.90 -11.62 13.33
C ARG A 110 9.34 -11.11 13.35
N ALA A 111 9.70 -10.36 14.39
CA ALA A 111 11.06 -9.83 14.53
C ALA A 111 12.10 -10.96 14.60
N GLN A 112 11.82 -12.04 15.35
CA GLN A 112 12.66 -13.22 15.43
C GLN A 112 12.78 -13.95 14.08
N ALA A 113 11.68 -14.09 13.33
CA ALA A 113 11.67 -14.70 12.01
C ALA A 113 12.51 -13.89 11.01
N LEU A 114 12.37 -12.57 11.00
CA LEU A 114 13.16 -11.68 10.16
C LEU A 114 14.66 -11.71 10.52
N ALA A 115 14.99 -11.78 11.81
CA ALA A 115 16.38 -11.92 12.25
C ALA A 115 17.00 -13.25 11.79
N ARG A 116 16.24 -14.37 11.85
CA ARG A 116 16.69 -15.68 11.33
C ARG A 116 16.91 -15.65 9.83
N LEU A 117 16.01 -15.02 9.06
CA LEU A 117 16.16 -14.86 7.62
C LEU A 117 17.39 -14.01 7.26
N ALA A 118 17.62 -12.93 7.98
CA ALA A 118 18.81 -12.10 7.80
C ALA A 118 20.12 -12.86 8.11
N ALA A 119 20.13 -13.67 9.18
CA ALA A 119 21.30 -14.47 9.56
C ALA A 119 21.60 -15.61 8.57
N SER A 120 20.58 -16.16 7.89
CA SER A 120 20.74 -17.23 6.89
C SER A 120 21.25 -16.73 5.53
N GLY A 121 21.46 -15.42 5.35
CA GLY A 121 21.87 -14.84 4.07
C GLY A 121 20.79 -14.93 2.97
N GLN A 122 19.66 -15.52 3.29
CA GLN A 122 18.47 -15.47 2.43
C GLN A 122 17.82 -14.11 2.69
N GLY A 123 17.91 -13.19 1.74
CA GLY A 123 17.14 -11.95 1.78
C GLY A 123 15.69 -12.29 2.09
N ALA A 124 15.01 -11.44 2.88
CA ALA A 124 13.60 -11.66 3.18
C ALA A 124 12.87 -12.06 1.88
N PRO A 125 12.14 -13.18 1.85
CA PRO A 125 11.50 -13.62 0.63
C PRO A 125 10.56 -12.49 0.19
N LEU A 126 10.92 -11.82 -0.89
CA LEU A 126 9.97 -11.02 -1.65
C LEU A 126 8.90 -12.02 -2.05
N VAL A 127 7.72 -11.91 -1.41
CA VAL A 127 6.58 -12.76 -1.75
C VAL A 127 6.31 -12.53 -3.23
N GLU A 128 6.83 -13.43 -4.04
CA GLU A 128 6.65 -13.36 -5.48
C GLU A 128 5.19 -13.71 -5.77
N ARG A 129 4.34 -12.67 -5.82
CA ARG A 129 2.92 -12.77 -6.19
C ARG A 129 2.74 -13.18 -7.67
N ARG A 130 3.76 -13.75 -8.33
CA ARG A 130 3.71 -14.17 -9.73
C ARG A 130 3.14 -15.57 -9.95
N ARG A 131 2.24 -16.07 -9.11
CA ARG A 131 1.58 -17.36 -9.32
C ARG A 131 0.14 -17.27 -9.82
N GLN A 132 -0.31 -16.13 -10.32
CA GLN A 132 -1.45 -16.15 -11.23
C GLN A 132 -0.88 -16.18 -12.66
N PRO A 133 -1.12 -17.24 -13.45
CA PRO A 133 -0.85 -17.19 -14.88
C PRO A 133 -1.60 -15.98 -15.40
N ARG A 134 -0.89 -15.09 -16.09
CA ARG A 134 -1.54 -14.10 -16.94
C ARG A 134 -2.30 -14.92 -17.96
N LEU A 135 -3.62 -14.95 -17.83
CA LEU A 135 -4.46 -15.21 -18.98
C LEU A 135 -4.29 -13.99 -19.88
N ASP A 136 -3.32 -14.08 -20.77
CA ASP A 136 -3.26 -13.27 -21.98
C ASP A 136 -4.40 -13.78 -22.87
N ILE A 137 -5.62 -13.44 -22.50
CA ILE A 137 -6.77 -13.60 -23.37
C ILE A 137 -6.77 -12.36 -24.26
N ASP A 138 -6.18 -12.57 -25.42
CA ASP A 138 -6.39 -11.73 -26.60
C ASP A 138 -7.85 -11.93 -27.04
N LEU A 139 -8.75 -11.19 -26.44
CA LEU A 139 -10.16 -11.12 -26.86
C LEU A 139 -10.32 -9.90 -27.76
N SER A 140 -9.93 -10.08 -28.99
CA SER A 140 -10.48 -9.35 -30.14
C SER A 140 -11.93 -9.79 -30.36
N GLU A 141 -12.86 -9.19 -29.61
CA GLU A 141 -14.30 -9.21 -29.96
C GLU A 141 -14.98 -7.93 -29.45
N PRO A 142 -15.74 -7.24 -30.31
CA PRO A 142 -16.35 -5.98 -29.99
C PRO A 142 -17.79 -6.18 -29.49
N HIS A 143 -18.02 -6.24 -28.18
CA HIS A 143 -19.36 -6.05 -27.62
C HIS A 143 -19.36 -5.32 -26.30
N GLY A 144 -20.10 -4.26 -26.27
CA GLY A 144 -20.37 -3.23 -25.32
C GLY A 144 -20.30 -3.53 -23.83
N GLY A 145 -19.82 -2.54 -23.10
CA GLY A 145 -20.17 -2.29 -21.72
C GLY A 145 -19.08 -2.64 -20.71
N SER A 146 -18.63 -1.63 -20.06
CA SER A 146 -17.72 -1.58 -18.92
C SER A 146 -16.24 -1.48 -19.28
N ALA A 147 -15.78 -0.24 -19.35
CA ALA A 147 -14.37 0.10 -19.51
C ALA A 147 -13.58 -0.36 -18.24
N HIS A 148 -13.16 -1.60 -18.24
CA HIS A 148 -12.01 -2.01 -17.45
C HIS A 148 -10.81 -1.29 -18.06
N ALA A 149 -10.40 -0.18 -17.44
CA ALA A 149 -9.22 0.55 -17.82
C ALA A 149 -8.06 -0.46 -17.92
N ILE A 150 -7.62 -0.77 -19.13
CA ILE A 150 -6.47 -1.61 -19.40
C ILE A 150 -5.31 -0.98 -18.61
N ARG A 151 -4.83 -1.67 -17.60
CA ARG A 151 -3.69 -1.21 -16.77
C ARG A 151 -2.43 -1.23 -17.62
N ARG A 152 -2.25 -0.19 -18.44
CA ARG A 152 -1.08 -0.04 -19.30
C ARG A 152 0.17 0.13 -18.43
N ARG A 153 1.24 -0.57 -18.79
CA ARG A 153 2.54 -0.47 -18.12
C ARG A 153 3.11 0.93 -18.32
N PRO A 154 3.71 1.58 -17.27
CA PRO A 154 4.36 2.87 -17.42
C PRO A 154 5.46 2.85 -18.48
N PRO A 155 5.79 3.98 -19.11
CA PRO A 155 6.90 4.04 -20.05
C PRO A 155 8.21 3.69 -19.31
N PRO A 156 9.06 2.83 -19.87
CA PRO A 156 10.35 2.51 -19.26
C PRO A 156 11.27 3.74 -19.29
N GLY A 157 11.96 4.01 -18.19
CA GLY A 157 12.98 5.08 -18.13
C GLY A 157 12.46 6.50 -17.94
N GLY A 158 11.17 6.72 -17.70
CA GLY A 158 10.60 8.04 -17.41
C GLY A 158 10.88 8.50 -15.98
N ALA A 159 10.72 9.81 -15.75
CA ALA A 159 10.93 10.46 -14.46
C ALA A 159 9.89 10.02 -13.40
N ILE A 160 10.24 10.21 -12.13
CA ILE A 160 9.32 10.26 -11.01
C ILE A 160 9.01 11.71 -10.73
N LEU A 161 7.73 12.09 -10.79
CA LEU A 161 7.27 13.42 -10.41
C LEU A 161 6.56 13.33 -9.05
N ILE A 162 6.93 14.22 -8.14
CA ILE A 162 6.36 14.32 -6.79
C ILE A 162 5.64 15.65 -6.66
N VAL A 163 4.37 15.60 -6.27
CA VAL A 163 3.58 16.79 -5.92
C VAL A 163 3.44 16.84 -4.40
N ASP A 164 4.15 17.77 -3.79
CA ASP A 164 4.19 17.95 -2.34
C ASP A 164 4.43 19.42 -1.99
N LYS A 165 4.13 19.81 -0.77
CA LYS A 165 4.35 21.18 -0.24
C LYS A 165 5.82 21.59 -0.13
N GLY A 166 6.77 20.66 -0.30
CA GLY A 166 8.21 20.93 -0.20
C GLY A 166 9.05 19.81 -0.78
N GLY A 167 10.31 20.14 -1.13
CA GLY A 167 11.24 19.25 -1.84
C GLY A 167 11.87 18.14 -1.00
N ALA A 168 11.72 18.14 0.34
CA ALA A 168 12.39 17.18 1.22
C ALA A 168 12.06 15.71 0.90
N PHE A 169 10.80 15.42 0.56
CA PHE A 169 10.40 14.07 0.17
C PHE A 169 11.01 13.67 -1.19
N ARG A 170 11.12 14.59 -2.13
CA ARG A 170 11.83 14.38 -3.40
C ARG A 170 13.29 14.00 -3.16
N ASP A 171 13.99 14.73 -2.27
CA ASP A 171 15.39 14.45 -1.94
C ASP A 171 15.56 13.07 -1.30
N HIS A 172 14.63 12.71 -0.42
CA HIS A 172 14.60 11.39 0.19
C HIS A 172 14.41 10.26 -0.86
N VAL A 173 13.44 10.40 -1.76
CA VAL A 173 13.21 9.45 -2.86
C VAL A 173 14.42 9.38 -3.78
N ALA A 174 14.98 10.51 -4.18
CA ALA A 174 16.17 10.57 -5.04
C ALA A 174 17.38 9.86 -4.42
N LYS A 175 17.62 10.06 -3.12
CA LYS A 175 18.67 9.36 -2.38
C LYS A 175 18.42 7.86 -2.33
N MET A 176 17.19 7.42 -2.07
CA MET A 176 16.81 6.01 -1.94
C MET A 176 16.98 5.25 -3.25
N ILE A 177 16.65 5.86 -4.41
CA ILE A 177 16.77 5.25 -5.74
C ILE A 177 18.05 5.60 -6.48
N GLY A 178 18.97 6.36 -5.86
CA GLY A 178 20.14 6.99 -6.48
C GLY A 178 21.01 6.07 -7.34
N ALA A 179 21.12 4.77 -6.99
CA ALA A 179 21.84 3.78 -7.79
C ALA A 179 21.23 3.56 -9.20
N ARG A 180 19.96 3.93 -9.41
CA ARG A 180 19.23 3.69 -10.67
C ARG A 180 19.21 4.90 -11.61
N ARG A 181 19.77 6.07 -11.20
CA ARG A 181 19.88 7.30 -11.99
C ARG A 181 18.58 7.77 -12.65
N LEU A 182 17.43 7.53 -11.99
CA LEU A 182 16.15 8.01 -12.47
C LEU A 182 15.96 9.48 -12.08
N PRO A 183 15.49 10.34 -12.99
CA PRO A 183 15.16 11.72 -12.65
C PRO A 183 14.02 11.74 -11.64
N VAL A 184 14.16 12.53 -10.57
CA VAL A 184 13.11 12.78 -9.58
C VAL A 184 12.85 14.27 -9.54
N GLU A 185 11.70 14.66 -10.07
CA GLU A 185 11.23 16.03 -10.14
C GLU A 185 10.23 16.32 -9.03
N TRP A 186 10.04 17.59 -8.73
CA TRP A 186 9.14 18.04 -7.69
C TRP A 186 8.42 19.34 -8.07
N THR A 187 7.17 19.46 -7.62
CA THR A 187 6.39 20.70 -7.67
C THR A 187 5.34 20.72 -6.55
N ASP A 188 4.92 21.92 -6.15
CA ASP A 188 3.80 22.15 -5.24
C ASP A 188 2.52 22.60 -5.96
N SER A 189 2.58 22.73 -7.29
CA SER A 189 1.52 23.28 -8.13
C SER A 189 0.90 22.20 -9.03
N ALA A 190 -0.42 22.13 -9.07
CA ALA A 190 -1.15 21.28 -10.00
C ALA A 190 -0.91 21.65 -11.48
N GLY A 191 -0.84 22.95 -11.79
CA GLY A 191 -0.56 23.43 -13.14
C GLY A 191 0.84 23.05 -13.64
N ALA A 192 1.87 23.23 -12.77
CA ALA A 192 3.22 22.82 -13.09
C ALA A 192 3.35 21.29 -13.24
N ALA A 193 2.63 20.51 -12.42
CA ALA A 193 2.61 19.07 -12.55
C ALA A 193 2.03 18.59 -13.89
N VAL A 194 0.95 19.22 -14.36
CA VAL A 194 0.35 18.94 -15.67
C VAL A 194 1.31 19.29 -16.80
N ALA A 195 1.94 20.47 -16.76
CA ALA A 195 2.94 20.90 -17.76
C ALA A 195 4.13 19.94 -17.84
N LEU A 196 4.71 19.55 -16.68
CA LEU A 196 5.79 18.58 -16.62
C LEU A 196 5.39 17.21 -17.18
N CYS A 197 4.18 16.74 -16.92
CA CYS A 197 3.68 15.48 -17.48
C CYS A 197 3.42 15.54 -18.98
N ASP A 198 3.21 16.73 -19.55
CA ASP A 198 3.03 16.92 -20.99
C ASP A 198 4.36 17.05 -21.73
N GLU A 199 5.32 17.76 -21.13
CA GLU A 199 6.62 18.06 -21.73
C GLU A 199 7.65 16.94 -21.58
N THR A 200 7.57 16.15 -20.50
CA THR A 200 8.54 15.10 -20.16
C THR A 200 7.90 13.75 -19.92
N PRO A 201 8.57 12.63 -20.28
CA PRO A 201 8.06 11.31 -20.01
C PRO A 201 8.10 11.01 -18.50
N VAL A 202 6.94 11.11 -17.84
CA VAL A 202 6.76 10.76 -16.42
C VAL A 202 6.23 9.33 -16.32
N SER A 203 6.96 8.43 -15.66
CA SER A 203 6.54 7.05 -15.43
C SER A 203 5.70 6.91 -14.16
N LEU A 204 6.01 7.68 -13.13
CA LEU A 204 5.34 7.65 -11.83
C LEU A 204 5.06 9.07 -11.34
N LEU A 205 3.81 9.35 -11.05
CA LEU A 205 3.37 10.58 -10.39
C LEU A 205 2.91 10.25 -8.97
N MET A 206 3.55 10.84 -7.97
CA MET A 206 3.20 10.70 -6.56
C MET A 206 2.58 11.99 -6.06
N ILE A 207 1.32 11.96 -5.62
CA ILE A 207 0.59 13.14 -5.16
C ILE A 207 0.37 13.06 -3.66
N ASN A 208 0.95 13.98 -2.89
CA ASN A 208 0.65 14.13 -1.48
C ASN A 208 -0.72 14.80 -1.32
N THR A 209 -1.69 14.06 -0.75
CA THR A 209 -3.05 14.55 -0.54
C THR A 209 -3.16 15.73 0.45
N ALA A 210 -2.08 16.03 1.18
CA ALA A 210 -2.00 17.18 2.07
C ALA A 210 -1.32 18.41 1.42
N THR A 211 -1.05 18.39 0.11
CA THR A 211 -0.49 19.54 -0.61
C THR A 211 -1.54 20.65 -0.71
N PRO A 212 -1.26 21.87 -0.20
CA PRO A 212 -2.23 22.97 -0.25
C PRO A 212 -2.64 23.30 -1.69
N GLN A 213 -3.91 23.68 -1.88
CA GLN A 213 -4.47 24.12 -3.16
C GLN A 213 -4.43 23.08 -4.30
N VAL A 214 -4.06 21.83 -4.02
CA VAL A 214 -4.07 20.73 -4.98
C VAL A 214 -5.21 19.76 -4.63
N ASP A 215 -6.22 19.64 -5.51
CA ASP A 215 -7.17 18.51 -5.46
C ASP A 215 -6.51 17.31 -6.14
N PRO A 216 -6.15 16.25 -5.38
CA PRO A 216 -5.41 15.12 -5.92
C PRO A 216 -6.21 14.33 -6.97
N TYR A 217 -7.52 14.22 -6.79
CA TYR A 217 -8.39 13.51 -7.75
C TYR A 217 -8.51 14.25 -9.07
N ARG A 218 -8.72 15.57 -9.01
CA ARG A 218 -8.78 16.42 -10.19
C ARG A 218 -7.46 16.42 -10.95
N LEU A 219 -6.34 16.56 -10.24
CA LEU A 219 -5.01 16.52 -10.86
C LEU A 219 -4.78 15.17 -11.55
N CYS A 220 -5.10 14.05 -10.87
CA CYS A 220 -4.98 12.72 -11.48
C CYS A 220 -5.79 12.60 -12.76
N ALA A 221 -7.07 12.98 -12.72
CA ALA A 221 -7.95 12.92 -13.88
C ALA A 221 -7.43 13.78 -15.05
N THR A 222 -6.93 15.00 -14.77
CA THR A 222 -6.35 15.88 -15.79
C THR A 222 -5.11 15.26 -16.43
N VAL A 223 -4.17 14.75 -15.62
CA VAL A 223 -2.94 14.07 -16.13
C VAL A 223 -3.31 12.84 -16.97
N LYS A 224 -4.30 12.07 -16.56
CA LYS A 224 -4.76 10.89 -17.32
C LYS A 224 -5.41 11.21 -18.66
N GLN A 225 -5.88 12.44 -18.87
CA GLN A 225 -6.41 12.91 -20.16
C GLN A 225 -5.30 13.33 -21.13
N LEU A 226 -4.07 13.58 -20.67
CA LEU A 226 -2.94 13.89 -21.53
C LEU A 226 -2.49 12.64 -22.29
N PRO A 227 -2.38 12.69 -23.63
CA PRO A 227 -1.87 11.57 -24.43
C PRO A 227 -0.45 11.15 -24.00
N SER A 228 0.42 12.14 -23.69
CA SER A 228 1.79 11.96 -23.18
C SER A 228 1.85 11.21 -21.86
N ALA A 229 0.89 11.44 -20.96
CA ALA A 229 0.87 10.89 -19.60
C ALA A 229 -0.20 9.80 -19.38
N ALA A 230 -0.90 9.33 -20.40
CA ALA A 230 -1.95 8.31 -20.29
C ALA A 230 -1.45 7.02 -19.59
N ARG A 231 -0.16 6.69 -19.74
CA ARG A 231 0.50 5.52 -19.16
C ARG A 231 1.18 5.78 -17.82
N THR A 232 1.29 7.04 -17.38
CA THR A 232 1.88 7.40 -16.09
C THR A 232 1.15 6.71 -14.95
N ALA A 233 1.85 6.00 -14.07
CA ALA A 233 1.27 5.46 -12.86
C ALA A 233 1.03 6.60 -11.86
N VAL A 234 -0.20 6.79 -11.37
CA VAL A 234 -0.50 7.82 -10.36
C VAL A 234 -0.76 7.15 -9.01
N VAL A 235 -0.05 7.61 -7.99
CA VAL A 235 -0.13 7.10 -6.62
C VAL A 235 -0.38 8.26 -5.66
N PHE A 236 -1.29 8.06 -4.70
CA PHE A 236 -1.51 9.04 -3.65
C PHE A 236 -0.67 8.72 -2.41
N LEU A 237 -0.14 9.76 -1.77
CA LEU A 237 0.45 9.69 -0.44
C LEU A 237 -0.61 10.20 0.54
N VAL A 238 -1.29 9.28 1.22
CA VAL A 238 -2.48 9.58 2.02
C VAL A 238 -2.12 9.77 3.48
N ALA A 239 -2.49 10.91 4.07
CA ALA A 239 -2.39 11.13 5.51
C ALA A 239 -3.53 10.41 6.25
N ARG A 240 -3.32 10.00 7.50
CA ARG A 240 -4.28 9.23 8.31
C ARG A 240 -5.67 9.89 8.43
N ASN A 241 -5.70 11.22 8.48
CA ASN A 241 -6.92 12.01 8.64
C ASN A 241 -7.50 12.51 7.32
N TYR A 242 -6.96 12.06 6.18
CA TYR A 242 -7.48 12.44 4.87
C TYR A 242 -8.68 11.55 4.51
N PRO A 243 -9.85 12.13 4.16
CA PRO A 243 -11.02 11.38 3.76
C PRO A 243 -10.82 10.78 2.35
N TYR A 244 -10.16 9.64 2.29
CA TYR A 244 -9.89 8.94 1.03
C TYR A 244 -11.16 8.29 0.49
N ASP A 245 -11.48 8.60 -0.76
CA ASP A 245 -12.61 8.01 -1.49
C ASP A 245 -12.06 7.06 -2.57
N ALA A 246 -12.17 5.76 -2.32
CA ALA A 246 -11.69 4.71 -3.21
C ALA A 246 -12.43 4.70 -4.56
N ALA A 247 -13.74 4.99 -4.59
CA ALA A 247 -14.52 5.03 -5.82
C ALA A 247 -14.08 6.21 -6.70
N ARG A 248 -13.92 7.40 -6.10
CA ARG A 248 -13.43 8.60 -6.78
C ARG A 248 -12.00 8.41 -7.29
N ALA A 249 -11.13 7.75 -6.50
CA ALA A 249 -9.76 7.47 -6.90
C ALA A 249 -9.70 6.53 -8.11
N ARG A 250 -10.47 5.45 -8.11
CA ARG A 250 -10.57 4.53 -9.25
C ARG A 250 -11.11 5.22 -10.50
N ALA A 251 -12.15 6.05 -10.37
CA ALA A 251 -12.72 6.84 -11.47
C ALA A 251 -11.70 7.83 -12.05
N ALA A 252 -10.86 8.45 -11.21
CA ALA A 252 -9.79 9.35 -11.64
C ALA A 252 -8.59 8.62 -12.28
N GLY A 253 -8.52 7.29 -12.19
CA GLY A 253 -7.43 6.48 -12.75
C GLY A 253 -6.21 6.35 -11.82
N VAL A 254 -6.40 6.52 -10.50
CA VAL A 254 -5.36 6.30 -9.50
C VAL A 254 -4.96 4.81 -9.47
N ARG A 255 -3.67 4.53 -9.45
CA ARG A 255 -3.13 3.17 -9.43
C ARG A 255 -3.21 2.51 -8.05
N GLY A 256 -3.18 3.32 -7.01
CA GLY A 256 -3.20 2.94 -5.61
C GLY A 256 -2.66 4.05 -4.73
N LEU A 257 -2.48 3.76 -3.46
CA LEU A 257 -2.00 4.73 -2.49
C LEU A 257 -0.89 4.16 -1.58
N LEU A 258 -0.21 5.06 -0.89
CA LEU A 258 0.71 4.76 0.21
C LEU A 258 0.22 5.51 1.45
N ASP A 259 -0.03 4.78 2.54
CA ASP A 259 -0.47 5.35 3.80
C ASP A 259 0.71 5.98 4.55
N LYS A 260 0.58 7.21 4.99
CA LYS A 260 1.58 7.89 5.83
C LYS A 260 1.43 7.50 7.30
N PRO A 261 2.56 7.25 8.00
CA PRO A 261 3.96 7.34 7.57
C PRO A 261 4.40 6.15 6.72
N VAL A 262 5.08 6.42 5.59
CA VAL A 262 5.58 5.39 4.68
C VAL A 262 6.99 4.98 5.08
N ALA A 263 7.21 3.71 5.41
CA ALA A 263 8.55 3.19 5.63
C ALA A 263 9.30 3.03 4.30
N ASP A 264 10.61 3.26 4.30
CA ASP A 264 11.48 3.23 3.10
C ASP A 264 11.33 1.94 2.29
N ARG A 265 11.25 0.79 2.97
CA ARG A 265 11.03 -0.51 2.32
C ARG A 265 9.75 -0.58 1.50
N HIS A 266 8.65 -0.01 2.00
CA HIS A 266 7.36 0.00 1.29
C HIS A 266 7.39 0.97 0.12
N LEU A 267 8.00 2.13 0.33
CA LEU A 267 8.19 3.14 -0.71
C LEU A 267 9.04 2.58 -1.85
N TYR A 268 10.19 1.98 -1.53
CA TYR A 268 11.07 1.34 -2.50
C TYR A 268 10.37 0.20 -3.27
N SER A 269 9.68 -0.68 -2.55
CA SER A 269 8.92 -1.79 -3.15
C SER A 269 7.84 -1.28 -4.11
N ALA A 270 7.08 -0.26 -3.71
CA ALA A 270 6.04 0.34 -4.55
C ALA A 270 6.62 0.97 -5.83
N ILE A 271 7.69 1.76 -5.71
CA ILE A 271 8.36 2.38 -6.85
C ILE A 271 8.89 1.30 -7.80
N THR A 272 9.61 0.30 -7.28
CA THR A 272 10.16 -0.80 -8.08
C THR A 272 9.08 -1.57 -8.84
N LYS A 273 7.97 -1.91 -8.16
CA LYS A 273 6.84 -2.62 -8.77
C LYS A 273 6.13 -1.79 -9.85
N LEU A 274 5.90 -0.49 -9.57
CA LEU A 274 5.16 0.39 -10.48
C LEU A 274 5.95 0.74 -11.72
N MET A 275 7.24 0.98 -11.57
CA MET A 275 8.12 1.32 -12.68
C MET A 275 8.70 0.08 -13.37
N SER A 276 8.40 -1.12 -12.87
CA SER A 276 8.96 -2.40 -13.36
C SER A 276 10.49 -2.39 -13.42
N LEU A 277 11.10 -1.81 -12.39
CA LEU A 277 12.55 -1.81 -12.24
C LEU A 277 13.03 -3.20 -11.80
N PRO A 278 14.17 -3.69 -12.31
CA PRO A 278 14.77 -4.95 -11.91
C PRO A 278 15.26 -4.93 -10.47
#